data_4decf0887d2ac0e13eeb0fec6ec882d1
#
_entry.id   4decf0887d2ac0e13eeb0fec6ec882d1
#
_cell.length_a   1.000
_cell.length_b   1.000
_cell.length_c   1.000
_cell.angle_alpha   90.00
_cell.angle_beta   90.00
_cell.angle_gamma   90.00
#
_symmetry.space_group_name_H-M   'P 1'
#
loop_
_entity.id
_entity.type
_entity.pdbx_description
1 polymer ?
#
loop_
_entity_poly.entity_id
_entity_poly.type
_entity_poly.pdbx_seq_one_letter_code
_entity_poly.pdbx_strand_id
1 'polypeptide(L)'
;MNFSEEKISEVIAANIKNIDSLFVFPTDVVQTSWINWTVKNSDESGVRAFNLDQFTAWDKFKSDYLKAADENLICIPPVVRKVFVQKILSENNEKHFFKRIVSSAPEFKDNVFSFTDWIAKILPSLKLWNEQFEKYCAAGKIPDDEDNDYKKLFELYKEFLTQNSFYEPSYLDSNFKKNEKRIFIFYPEILEDFAEFQNILCAEENVTLVCIPKNAQSGKCVFYNDARKEIRMLALRLRQLHLEKIDLRTVADNVPDLENIRPYLERELSIYSVPFTVRAGVPYTKNCGGDIFQKIKDCASSNFSYDSVRSFLLDGYIPWKDFDLNERLVRAGNEKRCVCSYEEGESIKDIWLSSLDDGSAEREFYLKIKDAVLQFENASSFQKLKFAWDNFKSKFVDEKKFNEERYKTTDKILGRIITDLNNLVSIEHDYLSK
;
A
#
# COMPACT_ATOMS: atom_id res chain seq x y z
N MET A 1 0.24 -27.65 18.94
CA MET A 1 -0.61 -26.49 18.62
C MET A 1 -1.43 -26.15 19.84
N ASN A 2 -1.25 -24.99 20.40
CA ASN A 2 -2.00 -24.53 21.57
C ASN A 2 -3.03 -23.51 21.11
N PHE A 3 -4.31 -23.77 21.38
CA PHE A 3 -5.39 -22.81 21.19
C PHE A 3 -5.81 -22.29 22.56
N SER A 4 -6.05 -21.00 22.66
CA SER A 4 -6.60 -20.36 23.85
C SER A 4 -7.80 -19.48 23.44
N GLU A 5 -8.88 -19.53 24.20
CA GLU A 5 -10.03 -18.61 24.08
C GLU A 5 -10.01 -17.54 25.18
N GLU A 6 -8.85 -17.32 25.81
CA GLU A 6 -8.67 -16.32 26.86
C GLU A 6 -8.73 -14.90 26.28
N LYS A 7 -9.07 -13.94 27.13
CA LYS A 7 -8.99 -12.53 26.72
C LYS A 7 -7.57 -12.08 26.52
N ILE A 8 -7.31 -11.25 25.52
CA ILE A 8 -5.99 -10.67 25.25
C ILE A 8 -5.36 -10.07 26.51
N SER A 9 -6.16 -9.34 27.31
CA SER A 9 -5.71 -8.74 28.57
C SER A 9 -5.15 -9.76 29.57
N GLU A 10 -5.78 -10.92 29.68
CA GLU A 10 -5.36 -12.00 30.57
C GLU A 10 -4.06 -12.65 30.08
N VAL A 11 -3.96 -12.93 28.77
CA VAL A 11 -2.75 -13.49 28.14
C VAL A 11 -1.57 -12.54 28.30
N ILE A 12 -1.74 -11.24 28.06
CA ILE A 12 -0.69 -10.24 28.22
C ILE A 12 -0.28 -10.16 29.70
N ALA A 13 -1.23 -10.01 30.63
CA ALA A 13 -0.94 -9.89 32.04
C ALA A 13 -0.16 -11.10 32.60
N ALA A 14 -0.49 -12.31 32.14
CA ALA A 14 0.17 -13.54 32.55
C ALA A 14 1.60 -13.68 32.01
N ASN A 15 1.91 -13.14 30.83
CA ASN A 15 3.15 -13.43 30.12
C ASN A 15 4.06 -12.21 29.90
N ILE A 16 3.64 -10.98 30.18
CA ILE A 16 4.40 -9.75 29.90
C ILE A 16 5.72 -9.68 30.71
N LYS A 17 5.78 -10.30 31.88
CA LYS A 17 6.99 -10.35 32.72
C LYS A 17 8.09 -11.23 32.13
N ASN A 18 7.73 -12.16 31.26
CA ASN A 18 8.71 -13.00 30.57
C ASN A 18 9.19 -12.29 29.31
N ILE A 19 10.46 -11.89 29.30
CA ILE A 19 11.08 -11.15 28.19
C ILE A 19 11.10 -11.93 26.88
N ASP A 20 11.00 -13.26 26.96
CA ASP A 20 10.96 -14.16 25.80
C ASP A 20 9.54 -14.33 25.24
N SER A 21 8.55 -13.62 25.78
CA SER A 21 7.20 -13.60 25.21
C SER A 21 7.09 -12.59 24.06
N LEU A 22 6.45 -13.00 22.97
CA LEU A 22 6.17 -12.16 21.82
C LEU A 22 4.65 -12.15 21.54
N PHE A 23 4.08 -10.96 21.52
CA PHE A 23 2.66 -10.71 21.29
C PHE A 23 2.45 -10.18 19.87
N VAL A 24 1.78 -10.96 19.02
CA VAL A 24 1.54 -10.66 17.61
C VAL A 24 0.09 -10.21 17.42
N PHE A 25 -0.08 -8.99 16.91
CA PHE A 25 -1.38 -8.35 16.71
C PHE A 25 -1.72 -8.24 15.22
N PRO A 26 -3.01 -8.21 14.87
CA PRO A 26 -3.42 -8.14 13.45
C PRO A 26 -2.88 -6.91 12.71
N THR A 27 -2.79 -5.75 13.37
CA THR A 27 -2.32 -4.50 12.76
C THR A 27 -1.51 -3.65 13.75
N ASP A 28 -0.71 -2.70 13.23
CA ASP A 28 0.04 -1.72 14.05
C ASP A 28 -0.88 -0.88 14.96
N VAL A 29 -2.11 -0.61 14.52
CA VAL A 29 -3.09 0.16 15.30
C VAL A 29 -3.53 -0.63 16.53
N VAL A 30 -3.81 -1.92 16.36
CA VAL A 30 -4.19 -2.83 17.45
C VAL A 30 -3.01 -3.02 18.40
N GLN A 31 -1.80 -3.25 17.87
CA GLN A 31 -0.56 -3.31 18.64
C GLN A 31 -0.39 -2.07 19.54
N THR A 32 -0.47 -0.87 18.96
CA THR A 32 -0.33 0.39 19.71
C THR A 32 -1.40 0.54 20.78
N SER A 33 -2.63 0.13 20.48
CA SER A 33 -3.73 0.17 21.45
C SER A 33 -3.46 -0.73 22.66
N TRP A 34 -2.91 -1.92 22.45
CA TRP A 34 -2.57 -2.84 23.51
C TRP A 34 -1.32 -2.45 24.29
N ILE A 35 -0.31 -1.82 23.63
CA ILE A 35 0.81 -1.18 24.33
C ILE A 35 0.28 -0.11 25.30
N ASN A 36 -0.60 0.78 24.84
CA ASN A 36 -1.21 1.82 25.67
C ASN A 36 -2.04 1.25 26.80
N TRP A 37 -2.79 0.16 26.55
CA TRP A 37 -3.54 -0.53 27.57
C TRP A 37 -2.60 -1.10 28.66
N THR A 38 -1.53 -1.76 28.26
CA THR A 38 -0.52 -2.34 29.17
C THR A 38 0.13 -1.26 30.05
N VAL A 39 0.46 -0.11 29.46
CA VAL A 39 0.99 1.04 30.23
C VAL A 39 -0.02 1.53 31.27
N LYS A 40 -1.29 1.69 30.89
CA LYS A 40 -2.34 2.20 31.78
C LYS A 40 -2.68 1.25 32.92
N ASN A 41 -2.55 -0.07 32.69
CA ASN A 41 -2.88 -1.11 33.68
C ASN A 41 -1.64 -1.71 34.32
N SER A 42 -0.50 -1.04 34.22
CA SER A 42 0.80 -1.51 34.79
C SER A 42 0.75 -1.70 36.31
N ASP A 43 0.03 -0.84 37.01
CA ASP A 43 -0.11 -0.92 38.48
C ASP A 43 -0.89 -2.16 38.91
N GLU A 44 -1.95 -2.55 38.18
CA GLU A 44 -2.73 -3.74 38.47
C GLU A 44 -2.00 -5.04 38.17
N SER A 45 -1.18 -5.05 37.14
CA SER A 45 -0.37 -6.21 36.73
C SER A 45 0.93 -6.35 37.54
N GLY A 46 1.30 -5.33 38.34
CA GLY A 46 2.58 -5.26 39.07
C GLY A 46 3.79 -5.19 38.14
N VAL A 47 3.63 -4.71 36.90
CA VAL A 47 4.68 -4.56 35.89
C VAL A 47 5.11 -3.10 35.86
N ARG A 48 6.31 -2.80 36.37
CA ARG A 48 6.85 -1.43 36.38
C ARG A 48 7.54 -1.03 35.07
N ALA A 49 7.95 -2.01 34.26
CA ALA A 49 8.55 -1.82 32.97
C ALA A 49 8.38 -3.09 32.11
N PHE A 50 8.26 -2.92 30.81
CA PHE A 50 8.22 -4.03 29.83
C PHE A 50 8.96 -3.60 28.55
N ASN A 51 9.39 -4.59 27.77
CA ASN A 51 10.09 -4.34 26.51
C ASN A 51 9.06 -4.15 25.38
N LEU A 52 9.14 -3.05 24.65
CA LEU A 52 8.29 -2.79 23.48
C LEU A 52 8.51 -3.81 22.37
N ASP A 53 9.69 -4.42 22.28
CA ASP A 53 10.01 -5.47 21.30
C ASP A 53 9.22 -6.77 21.51
N GLN A 54 8.49 -6.87 22.64
CA GLN A 54 7.55 -7.97 22.88
C GLN A 54 6.24 -7.79 22.09
N PHE A 55 5.98 -6.61 21.52
CA PHE A 55 4.78 -6.31 20.78
C PHE A 55 5.11 -6.12 19.30
N THR A 56 4.44 -6.83 18.43
CA THR A 56 4.64 -6.72 16.98
C THR A 56 3.33 -6.85 16.22
N ALA A 57 3.24 -6.22 15.05
CA ALA A 57 2.13 -6.44 14.14
C ALA A 57 2.41 -7.65 13.23
N TRP A 58 1.34 -8.24 12.68
CA TRP A 58 1.41 -9.44 11.86
C TRP A 58 2.36 -9.31 10.66
N ASP A 59 2.30 -8.21 9.92
CA ASP A 59 3.17 -8.00 8.76
C ASP A 59 4.65 -7.92 9.15
N LYS A 60 4.95 -7.25 10.26
CA LYS A 60 6.31 -7.17 10.78
C LYS A 60 6.76 -8.52 11.33
N PHE A 61 5.88 -9.25 12.00
CA PHE A 61 6.18 -10.60 12.46
C PHE A 61 6.58 -11.51 11.30
N LYS A 62 5.85 -11.49 10.20
CA LYS A 62 6.19 -12.28 9.00
C LYS A 62 7.60 -11.98 8.50
N SER A 63 7.96 -10.71 8.39
CA SER A 63 9.27 -10.29 7.88
C SER A 63 10.42 -10.57 8.84
N ASP A 64 10.19 -10.44 10.14
CA ASP A 64 11.26 -10.52 11.15
C ASP A 64 11.52 -11.96 11.64
N TYR A 65 10.48 -12.78 11.71
CA TYR A 65 10.50 -14.08 12.36
C TYR A 65 10.33 -15.27 11.42
N LEU A 66 9.63 -15.12 10.29
CA LEU A 66 9.50 -16.17 9.28
C LEU A 66 10.65 -16.06 8.27
N LYS A 67 11.84 -16.52 8.67
CA LYS A 67 13.06 -16.40 7.85
C LYS A 67 13.45 -17.75 7.29
N ALA A 68 13.94 -17.73 6.05
CA ALA A 68 14.54 -18.90 5.45
C ALA A 68 15.76 -19.40 6.26
N ALA A 69 16.00 -20.71 6.25
CA ALA A 69 17.19 -21.28 6.87
C ALA A 69 18.47 -20.86 6.14
N ASP A 70 18.41 -20.62 4.82
CA ASP A 70 19.51 -20.09 4.02
C ASP A 70 19.62 -18.57 4.20
N GLU A 71 20.72 -18.14 4.81
CA GLU A 71 21.00 -16.71 5.08
C GLU A 71 21.30 -15.90 3.82
N ASN A 72 21.56 -16.56 2.67
CA ASN A 72 21.77 -15.88 1.40
C ASN A 72 20.45 -15.48 0.72
N LEU A 73 19.32 -15.99 1.17
CA LEU A 73 18.01 -15.63 0.64
C LEU A 73 17.46 -14.41 1.35
N ILE A 74 16.84 -13.52 0.57
CA ILE A 74 16.19 -12.30 1.05
C ILE A 74 14.69 -12.44 0.96
N CYS A 75 13.99 -12.05 2.04
CA CYS A 75 12.53 -11.94 2.00
C CYS A 75 12.11 -10.96 0.91
N ILE A 76 11.26 -11.40 -0.01
CA ILE A 76 10.83 -10.56 -1.11
C ILE A 76 10.02 -9.34 -0.60
N PRO A 77 10.46 -8.09 -0.89
CA PRO A 77 9.67 -6.92 -0.54
C PRO A 77 8.36 -6.84 -1.35
N PRO A 78 7.26 -6.33 -0.76
CA PRO A 78 5.98 -6.18 -1.47
C PRO A 78 6.07 -5.39 -2.78
N VAL A 79 6.93 -4.37 -2.83
CA VAL A 79 7.15 -3.56 -4.04
C VAL A 79 7.78 -4.38 -5.17
N VAL A 80 8.66 -5.34 -4.87
CA VAL A 80 9.29 -6.22 -5.85
C VAL A 80 8.28 -7.20 -6.46
N ARG A 81 7.30 -7.67 -5.67
CA ARG A 81 6.17 -8.45 -6.20
C ARG A 81 5.43 -7.67 -7.29
N LYS A 82 5.19 -6.37 -7.08
CA LYS A 82 4.54 -5.51 -8.09
C LYS A 82 5.39 -5.35 -9.35
N VAL A 83 6.69 -5.17 -9.20
CA VAL A 83 7.63 -5.10 -10.34
C VAL A 83 7.61 -6.40 -11.15
N PHE A 84 7.67 -7.55 -10.48
CA PHE A 84 7.53 -8.85 -11.12
C PHE A 84 6.21 -8.97 -11.91
N VAL A 85 5.08 -8.59 -11.28
CA VAL A 85 3.78 -8.63 -11.93
C VAL A 85 3.71 -7.71 -13.14
N GLN A 86 4.22 -6.48 -13.04
CA GLN A 86 4.25 -5.56 -14.19
C GLN A 86 5.05 -6.12 -15.35
N LYS A 87 6.21 -6.74 -15.08
CA LYS A 87 7.01 -7.42 -16.10
C LYS A 87 6.22 -8.53 -16.79
N ILE A 88 5.57 -9.41 -16.02
CA ILE A 88 4.77 -10.50 -16.57
C ILE A 88 3.57 -10.00 -17.36
N LEU A 89 2.89 -8.97 -16.90
CA LEU A 89 1.77 -8.36 -17.63
C LEU A 89 2.25 -7.76 -18.95
N SER A 90 3.40 -7.10 -18.96
CA SER A 90 4.02 -6.59 -20.20
C SER A 90 4.35 -7.73 -21.17
N GLU A 91 4.98 -8.80 -20.69
CA GLU A 91 5.27 -9.98 -21.52
C GLU A 91 4.00 -10.67 -22.01
N ASN A 92 2.94 -10.72 -21.20
CA ASN A 92 1.66 -11.31 -21.59
C ASN A 92 0.98 -10.52 -22.72
N ASN A 93 1.17 -9.21 -22.81
CA ASN A 93 0.66 -8.40 -23.93
C ASN A 93 1.21 -8.85 -25.28
N GLU A 94 2.44 -9.38 -25.30
CA GLU A 94 3.09 -9.88 -26.51
C GLU A 94 2.80 -11.36 -26.74
N LYS A 95 2.86 -12.17 -25.70
CA LYS A 95 2.86 -13.63 -25.75
C LYS A 95 1.49 -14.27 -25.55
N HIS A 96 0.53 -13.54 -24.96
CA HIS A 96 -0.86 -13.97 -24.67
C HIS A 96 -0.96 -15.35 -23.98
N PHE A 97 -0.13 -15.58 -22.95
CA PHE A 97 -0.11 -16.86 -22.26
C PHE A 97 -1.19 -17.00 -21.18
N PHE A 98 -1.70 -15.89 -20.62
CA PHE A 98 -2.88 -15.91 -19.76
C PHE A 98 -4.16 -15.82 -20.58
N LYS A 99 -5.16 -16.65 -20.23
CA LYS A 99 -6.42 -16.72 -20.97
C LYS A 99 -7.59 -16.13 -20.21
N ARG A 100 -7.59 -16.20 -18.86
CA ARG A 100 -8.70 -15.82 -18.00
C ARG A 100 -8.36 -14.78 -16.96
N ILE A 101 -7.23 -14.90 -16.25
CA ILE A 101 -6.89 -13.99 -15.15
C ILE A 101 -6.54 -12.58 -15.63
N VAL A 102 -6.15 -12.43 -16.89
CA VAL A 102 -5.92 -11.13 -17.53
C VAL A 102 -6.67 -11.08 -18.83
N SER A 103 -7.53 -10.08 -19.00
CA SER A 103 -8.26 -9.92 -20.24
C SER A 103 -7.31 -9.53 -21.39
N SER A 104 -7.37 -10.30 -22.47
CA SER A 104 -6.64 -10.01 -23.71
C SER A 104 -7.44 -9.11 -24.68
N ALA A 105 -8.60 -8.61 -24.27
CA ALA A 105 -9.41 -7.76 -25.10
C ALA A 105 -8.71 -6.42 -25.40
N PRO A 106 -8.75 -5.92 -26.65
CA PRO A 106 -8.05 -4.69 -27.07
C PRO A 106 -8.40 -3.47 -26.22
N GLU A 107 -9.62 -3.43 -25.67
CA GLU A 107 -10.16 -2.36 -24.83
C GLU A 107 -9.42 -2.24 -23.48
N PHE A 108 -8.73 -3.29 -23.03
CA PHE A 108 -7.99 -3.33 -21.77
C PHE A 108 -6.47 -3.22 -21.92
N LYS A 109 -5.95 -3.11 -23.15
CA LYS A 109 -4.48 -3.05 -23.38
C LYS A 109 -3.83 -1.88 -22.63
N ASP A 110 -4.51 -0.75 -22.53
CA ASP A 110 -3.98 0.44 -21.83
C ASP A 110 -4.15 0.34 -20.30
N ASN A 111 -4.97 -0.60 -19.81
CA ASN A 111 -5.29 -0.79 -18.39
C ASN A 111 -4.75 -2.10 -17.80
N VAL A 112 -3.84 -2.79 -18.48
CA VAL A 112 -3.29 -4.08 -18.01
C VAL A 112 -2.66 -3.94 -16.62
N PHE A 113 -2.05 -2.82 -16.34
CA PHE A 113 -1.44 -2.55 -15.03
C PHE A 113 -2.45 -2.37 -13.88
N SER A 114 -3.75 -2.24 -14.15
CA SER A 114 -4.79 -2.24 -13.11
C SER A 114 -4.86 -3.56 -12.33
N PHE A 115 -4.42 -4.67 -12.95
CA PHE A 115 -4.35 -5.99 -12.31
C PHE A 115 -3.11 -6.17 -11.42
N THR A 116 -2.13 -5.25 -11.46
CA THR A 116 -0.86 -5.39 -10.74
C THR A 116 -1.05 -5.60 -9.25
N ASP A 117 -1.88 -4.77 -8.60
CA ASP A 117 -2.08 -4.82 -7.15
C ASP A 117 -2.82 -6.10 -6.73
N TRP A 118 -3.79 -6.52 -7.51
CA TRP A 118 -4.54 -7.74 -7.24
C TRP A 118 -3.65 -8.98 -7.38
N ILE A 119 -2.94 -9.12 -8.51
CA ILE A 119 -2.04 -10.26 -8.74
C ILE A 119 -0.92 -10.28 -7.69
N ALA A 120 -0.31 -9.13 -7.37
CA ALA A 120 0.74 -9.07 -6.35
C ALA A 120 0.27 -9.53 -4.96
N LYS A 121 -1.01 -9.33 -4.64
CA LYS A 121 -1.61 -9.78 -3.38
C LYS A 121 -1.84 -11.29 -3.34
N ILE A 122 -2.12 -11.95 -4.45
CA ILE A 122 -2.38 -13.39 -4.49
C ILE A 122 -1.11 -14.22 -4.61
N LEU A 123 0.05 -13.64 -5.00
CA LEU A 123 1.30 -14.38 -5.14
C LEU A 123 1.68 -15.21 -3.90
N PRO A 124 1.55 -14.70 -2.66
CA PRO A 124 1.84 -15.50 -1.47
C PRO A 124 0.96 -16.74 -1.31
N SER A 125 -0.29 -16.69 -1.78
CA SER A 125 -1.27 -17.79 -1.66
C SER A 125 -1.06 -18.91 -2.69
N LEU A 126 -0.27 -18.68 -3.74
CA LEU A 126 -0.18 -19.60 -4.87
C LEU A 126 0.43 -20.96 -4.52
N LYS A 127 1.30 -21.06 -3.50
CA LYS A 127 1.81 -22.36 -3.04
C LYS A 127 0.69 -23.21 -2.47
N LEU A 128 -0.11 -22.64 -1.57
CA LEU A 128 -1.24 -23.33 -0.96
C LEU A 128 -2.28 -23.72 -2.02
N TRP A 129 -2.55 -22.80 -2.96
CA TRP A 129 -3.43 -23.08 -4.09
C TRP A 129 -2.88 -24.23 -4.96
N ASN A 130 -1.59 -24.22 -5.31
CA ASN A 130 -0.97 -25.26 -6.12
C ASN A 130 -1.02 -26.66 -5.44
N GLU A 131 -0.84 -26.74 -4.13
CA GLU A 131 -1.00 -27.98 -3.38
C GLU A 131 -2.44 -28.55 -3.46
N GLN A 132 -3.43 -27.67 -3.44
CA GLN A 132 -4.83 -28.06 -3.63
C GLN A 132 -5.13 -28.46 -5.08
N PHE A 133 -4.57 -27.73 -6.03
CA PHE A 133 -4.69 -27.99 -7.46
C PHE A 133 -4.10 -29.37 -7.82
N GLU A 134 -2.94 -29.73 -7.28
CA GLU A 134 -2.34 -31.06 -7.51
C GLU A 134 -3.22 -32.18 -6.96
N LYS A 135 -3.82 -31.98 -5.78
CA LYS A 135 -4.80 -32.96 -5.22
C LYS A 135 -6.06 -33.05 -6.09
N TYR A 136 -6.53 -31.94 -6.65
CA TYR A 136 -7.67 -31.87 -7.54
C TYR A 136 -7.41 -32.65 -8.83
N CYS A 137 -6.24 -32.47 -9.45
CA CYS A 137 -5.83 -33.21 -10.63
C CYS A 137 -5.62 -34.71 -10.33
N ALA A 138 -5.01 -35.06 -9.19
CA ALA A 138 -4.83 -36.43 -8.75
C ALA A 138 -6.15 -37.20 -8.53
N ALA A 139 -7.22 -36.46 -8.20
CA ALA A 139 -8.59 -36.98 -8.10
C ALA A 139 -9.28 -37.18 -9.47
N GLY A 140 -8.55 -36.97 -10.58
CA GLY A 140 -9.06 -37.14 -11.94
C GLY A 140 -9.94 -36.03 -12.47
N LYS A 141 -9.95 -34.88 -11.81
CA LYS A 141 -10.69 -33.68 -12.26
C LYS A 141 -9.88 -32.94 -13.32
N ILE A 142 -10.56 -32.37 -14.29
CA ILE A 142 -9.93 -31.65 -15.41
C ILE A 142 -9.86 -30.15 -15.05
N PRO A 143 -8.64 -29.55 -15.02
CA PRO A 143 -8.46 -28.11 -14.81
C PRO A 143 -9.08 -27.29 -15.93
N ASP A 144 -9.61 -26.13 -15.60
CA ASP A 144 -10.04 -25.15 -16.58
C ASP A 144 -8.90 -24.18 -16.99
N ASP A 145 -9.22 -23.20 -17.84
CA ASP A 145 -8.23 -22.22 -18.31
C ASP A 145 -7.77 -21.27 -17.19
N GLU A 146 -8.61 -20.99 -16.21
CA GLU A 146 -8.24 -20.15 -15.05
C GLU A 146 -7.27 -20.90 -14.14
N ASP A 147 -7.53 -22.16 -13.85
CA ASP A 147 -6.64 -23.03 -13.09
C ASP A 147 -5.25 -23.12 -13.75
N ASN A 148 -5.21 -23.24 -15.08
CA ASN A 148 -3.96 -23.29 -15.84
C ASN A 148 -3.19 -21.96 -15.79
N ASP A 149 -3.90 -20.83 -15.79
CA ASP A 149 -3.30 -19.49 -15.66
C ASP A 149 -2.65 -19.32 -14.28
N TYR A 150 -3.32 -19.71 -13.18
CA TYR A 150 -2.74 -19.68 -11.83
C TYR A 150 -1.53 -20.60 -11.70
N LYS A 151 -1.59 -21.79 -12.28
CA LYS A 151 -0.43 -22.69 -12.31
C LYS A 151 0.74 -22.04 -13.02
N LYS A 152 0.49 -21.43 -14.19
CA LYS A 152 1.53 -20.72 -14.96
C LYS A 152 2.13 -19.56 -14.18
N LEU A 153 1.28 -18.77 -13.50
CA LEU A 153 1.71 -17.67 -12.66
C LEU A 153 2.60 -18.17 -11.49
N PHE A 154 2.21 -19.27 -10.84
CA PHE A 154 2.99 -19.88 -9.78
C PHE A 154 4.38 -20.33 -10.26
N GLU A 155 4.47 -21.00 -11.41
CA GLU A 155 5.72 -21.45 -12.00
C GLU A 155 6.65 -20.26 -12.31
N LEU A 156 6.13 -19.23 -12.96
CA LEU A 156 6.88 -18.01 -13.28
C LEU A 156 7.36 -17.29 -12.02
N TYR A 157 6.52 -17.21 -10.99
CA TYR A 157 6.90 -16.58 -9.73
C TYR A 157 7.97 -17.37 -8.98
N LYS A 158 7.84 -18.69 -8.92
CA LYS A 158 8.84 -19.56 -8.30
C LYS A 158 10.19 -19.46 -9.01
N GLU A 159 10.18 -19.40 -10.34
CA GLU A 159 11.39 -19.20 -11.15
C GLU A 159 12.03 -17.84 -10.84
N PHE A 160 11.24 -16.78 -10.79
CA PHE A 160 11.70 -15.43 -10.43
C PHE A 160 12.34 -15.38 -9.04
N LEU A 161 11.70 -15.98 -8.03
CA LEU A 161 12.25 -16.07 -6.67
C LEU A 161 13.61 -16.74 -6.67
N THR A 162 13.73 -17.88 -7.37
CA THR A 162 14.96 -18.67 -7.42
C THR A 162 16.08 -17.92 -8.14
N GLN A 163 15.78 -17.30 -9.29
CA GLN A 163 16.78 -16.58 -10.09
C GLN A 163 17.35 -15.35 -9.36
N ASN A 164 16.56 -14.72 -8.48
CA ASN A 164 16.94 -13.49 -7.80
C ASN A 164 17.26 -13.70 -6.30
N SER A 165 17.44 -14.94 -5.86
CA SER A 165 17.75 -15.26 -4.46
C SER A 165 16.74 -14.70 -3.45
N PHE A 166 15.46 -14.63 -3.85
CA PHE A 166 14.37 -14.26 -2.97
C PHE A 166 13.67 -15.48 -2.38
N TYR A 167 13.05 -15.29 -1.22
CA TYR A 167 12.07 -16.24 -0.71
C TYR A 167 10.75 -15.54 -0.38
N GLU A 168 9.65 -16.28 -0.55
CA GLU A 168 8.34 -15.88 -0.08
C GLU A 168 8.10 -16.55 1.28
N PRO A 169 7.81 -15.79 2.36
CA PRO A 169 7.61 -16.39 3.69
C PRO A 169 6.55 -17.51 3.73
N SER A 170 5.46 -17.37 2.97
CA SER A 170 4.42 -18.40 2.87
C SER A 170 4.85 -19.64 2.11
N TYR A 171 5.99 -19.59 1.38
CA TYR A 171 6.54 -20.72 0.63
C TYR A 171 7.56 -21.52 1.45
N LEU A 172 7.91 -21.07 2.64
CA LEU A 172 8.80 -21.80 3.53
C LEU A 172 8.16 -23.13 3.92
N ASP A 173 9.02 -24.13 4.11
CA ASP A 173 8.63 -25.37 4.74
C ASP A 173 8.74 -25.25 6.27
N SER A 174 8.32 -26.28 7.02
CA SER A 174 8.33 -26.32 8.49
C SER A 174 9.69 -26.09 9.16
N ASN A 175 10.76 -25.84 8.38
CA ASN A 175 12.13 -25.64 8.84
C ASN A 175 12.57 -24.16 8.81
N PHE A 176 11.66 -23.19 8.98
CA PHE A 176 12.10 -21.82 9.13
C PHE A 176 12.97 -21.64 10.39
N LYS A 177 13.80 -20.60 10.42
CA LYS A 177 14.74 -20.35 11.54
C LYS A 177 13.98 -20.31 12.86
N LYS A 178 14.18 -21.32 13.71
CA LYS A 178 13.49 -21.44 14.99
C LYS A 178 13.75 -20.24 15.87
N ASN A 179 12.69 -19.76 16.47
CA ASN A 179 12.72 -18.70 17.45
C ASN A 179 12.50 -19.32 18.84
N GLU A 180 13.34 -18.99 19.81
CA GLU A 180 13.20 -19.46 21.20
C GLU A 180 12.08 -18.73 21.96
N LYS A 181 11.52 -17.66 21.38
CA LYS A 181 10.45 -16.88 22.01
C LYS A 181 9.14 -17.65 22.06
N ARG A 182 8.38 -17.43 23.12
CA ARG A 182 7.01 -17.88 23.25
C ARG A 182 6.09 -16.92 22.53
N ILE A 183 5.45 -17.36 21.46
CA ILE A 183 4.71 -16.51 20.53
C ILE A 183 3.23 -16.65 20.77
N PHE A 184 2.52 -15.54 20.95
CA PHE A 184 1.07 -15.45 21.08
C PHE A 184 0.51 -14.68 19.89
N ILE A 185 -0.23 -15.36 19.00
CA ILE A 185 -0.87 -14.74 17.83
C ILE A 185 -2.34 -14.49 18.17
N PHE A 186 -2.71 -13.21 18.22
CA PHE A 186 -4.07 -12.79 18.57
C PHE A 186 -4.97 -12.71 17.35
N TYR A 187 -6.12 -13.35 17.46
CA TYR A 187 -7.21 -13.32 16.48
C TYR A 187 -6.79 -13.73 15.08
N PRO A 188 -6.22 -14.94 14.93
CA PRO A 188 -5.80 -15.45 13.61
C PRO A 188 -6.97 -15.49 12.60
N GLU A 189 -8.21 -15.56 13.08
CA GLU A 189 -9.41 -15.63 12.25
C GLU A 189 -9.67 -14.35 11.42
N ILE A 190 -9.11 -13.21 11.83
CA ILE A 190 -9.27 -11.95 11.10
C ILE A 190 -8.05 -11.59 10.24
N LEU A 191 -7.03 -12.44 10.20
CA LEU A 191 -5.87 -12.28 9.34
C LEU A 191 -6.17 -12.89 7.97
N GLU A 192 -6.23 -12.04 6.95
CA GLU A 192 -6.62 -12.46 5.58
C GLU A 192 -5.72 -13.58 5.03
N ASP A 193 -4.43 -13.53 5.34
CA ASP A 193 -3.41 -14.43 4.82
C ASP A 193 -2.97 -15.52 5.84
N PHE A 194 -3.64 -15.66 6.97
CA PHE A 194 -3.23 -16.62 8.01
C PHE A 194 -3.20 -18.07 7.51
N ALA A 195 -4.13 -18.43 6.63
CA ALA A 195 -4.23 -19.79 6.09
C ALA A 195 -2.94 -20.22 5.38
N GLU A 196 -2.21 -19.30 4.77
CA GLU A 196 -0.95 -19.53 4.06
C GLU A 196 0.19 -19.92 5.02
N PHE A 197 0.13 -19.42 6.26
CA PHE A 197 1.14 -19.64 7.29
C PHE A 197 0.73 -20.69 8.33
N GLN A 198 -0.53 -21.12 8.31
CA GLN A 198 -1.09 -21.99 9.33
C GLN A 198 -0.27 -23.27 9.53
N ASN A 199 0.10 -23.94 8.45
CA ASN A 199 0.84 -25.19 8.52
C ASN A 199 2.22 -25.01 9.18
N ILE A 200 2.92 -23.91 8.87
CA ILE A 200 4.22 -23.58 9.41
C ILE A 200 4.13 -23.29 10.91
N LEU A 201 3.17 -22.43 11.28
CA LEU A 201 3.01 -21.96 12.66
C LEU A 201 2.46 -23.05 13.57
N CYS A 202 1.56 -23.89 13.05
CA CYS A 202 0.98 -24.98 13.83
C CYS A 202 1.94 -26.14 14.09
N ALA A 203 3.04 -26.24 13.33
CA ALA A 203 4.09 -27.20 13.58
C ALA A 203 4.99 -26.83 14.77
N GLU A 204 4.94 -25.57 15.23
CA GLU A 204 5.80 -25.06 16.29
C GLU A 204 5.12 -25.14 17.67
N GLU A 205 5.83 -25.73 18.66
CA GLU A 205 5.31 -25.92 20.02
C GLU A 205 5.22 -24.62 20.81
N ASN A 206 6.06 -23.62 20.48
CA ASN A 206 6.15 -22.33 21.17
C ASN A 206 5.13 -21.30 20.66
N VAL A 207 4.28 -21.65 19.70
CA VAL A 207 3.22 -20.80 19.16
C VAL A 207 1.88 -21.14 19.81
N THR A 208 1.22 -20.11 20.32
CA THR A 208 -0.15 -20.17 20.86
C THR A 208 -1.05 -19.25 20.04
N LEU A 209 -2.12 -19.80 19.48
CA LEU A 209 -3.18 -19.03 18.80
C LEU A 209 -4.25 -18.62 19.79
N VAL A 210 -4.45 -17.34 19.95
CA VAL A 210 -5.47 -16.78 20.85
C VAL A 210 -6.66 -16.36 20.01
N CYS A 211 -7.66 -17.24 19.98
CA CYS A 211 -8.86 -17.10 19.15
C CYS A 211 -9.90 -16.17 19.76
N ILE A 212 -10.78 -15.62 18.93
CA ILE A 212 -11.90 -14.81 19.38
C ILE A 212 -12.86 -15.69 20.20
N PRO A 213 -13.21 -15.29 21.43
CA PRO A 213 -14.16 -16.05 22.23
C PRO A 213 -15.50 -16.19 21.51
N LYS A 214 -16.05 -17.40 21.43
CA LYS A 214 -17.29 -17.72 20.70
C LYS A 214 -18.58 -17.23 21.40
N ASN A 215 -18.53 -16.13 22.13
CA ASN A 215 -19.68 -15.52 22.78
C ASN A 215 -20.42 -14.54 21.85
N ALA A 216 -20.66 -14.93 20.60
CA ALA A 216 -21.40 -14.11 19.66
C ALA A 216 -22.89 -14.02 20.09
N GLN A 217 -23.26 -12.89 20.67
CA GLN A 217 -24.68 -12.52 20.75
C GLN A 217 -25.12 -12.15 19.31
N SER A 218 -26.11 -12.89 18.79
CA SER A 218 -26.68 -12.54 17.49
C SER A 218 -27.34 -11.17 17.58
N GLY A 219 -26.81 -10.19 16.86
CA GLY A 219 -27.43 -8.89 16.69
C GLY A 219 -28.69 -8.98 15.84
N LYS A 220 -29.65 -8.06 16.05
CA LYS A 220 -30.81 -7.93 15.17
C LYS A 220 -30.40 -7.19 13.91
N CYS A 221 -30.62 -7.78 12.72
CA CYS A 221 -30.51 -7.08 11.46
C CYS A 221 -31.66 -6.08 11.33
N VAL A 222 -31.33 -4.85 10.96
CA VAL A 222 -32.30 -3.79 10.66
C VAL A 222 -32.14 -3.40 9.19
N PHE A 223 -33.24 -3.43 8.44
CA PHE A 223 -33.24 -3.08 7.02
C PHE A 223 -33.85 -1.71 6.83
N TYR A 224 -33.24 -0.92 5.96
CA TYR A 224 -33.72 0.39 5.56
C TYR A 224 -34.01 0.41 4.06
N ASN A 225 -34.91 1.32 3.65
CA ASN A 225 -35.34 1.39 2.24
C ASN A 225 -34.25 1.96 1.32
N ASP A 226 -33.31 2.72 1.89
CA ASP A 226 -32.19 3.33 1.17
C ASP A 226 -31.03 3.62 2.12
N ALA A 227 -29.82 3.75 1.55
CA ALA A 227 -28.59 4.01 2.30
C ALA A 227 -28.60 5.37 3.02
N ARG A 228 -29.28 6.39 2.47
CA ARG A 228 -29.39 7.70 3.15
C ARG A 228 -30.18 7.61 4.45
N LYS A 229 -31.27 6.84 4.45
CA LYS A 229 -32.09 6.61 5.65
C LYS A 229 -31.30 5.80 6.70
N GLU A 230 -30.56 4.79 6.24
CA GLU A 230 -29.67 4.00 7.10
C GLU A 230 -28.65 4.88 7.81
N ILE A 231 -27.89 5.70 7.08
CA ILE A 231 -26.88 6.61 7.63
C ILE A 231 -27.50 7.61 8.62
N ARG A 232 -28.67 8.16 8.29
CA ARG A 232 -29.39 9.08 9.19
C ARG A 232 -29.82 8.40 10.48
N MET A 233 -30.34 7.19 10.39
CA MET A 233 -30.77 6.43 11.59
C MET A 233 -29.59 6.03 12.44
N LEU A 234 -28.45 5.70 11.83
CA LEU A 234 -27.18 5.49 12.55
C LEU A 234 -26.77 6.74 13.33
N ALA A 235 -26.73 7.90 12.68
CA ALA A 235 -26.37 9.17 13.31
C ALA A 235 -27.32 9.52 14.50
N LEU A 236 -28.62 9.31 14.31
CA LEU A 236 -29.60 9.49 15.38
C LEU A 236 -29.38 8.53 16.55
N ARG A 237 -29.08 7.27 16.26
CA ARG A 237 -28.79 6.27 17.31
C ARG A 237 -27.51 6.61 18.09
N LEU A 238 -26.46 7.01 17.41
CA LEU A 238 -25.22 7.46 18.05
C LEU A 238 -25.43 8.70 18.92
N ARG A 239 -26.23 9.67 18.43
CA ARG A 239 -26.63 10.82 19.23
C ARG A 239 -27.40 10.43 20.48
N GLN A 240 -28.34 9.47 20.37
CA GLN A 240 -29.08 8.96 21.51
C GLN A 240 -28.13 8.33 22.55
N LEU A 241 -27.20 7.48 22.12
CA LEU A 241 -26.18 6.88 23.01
C LEU A 241 -25.35 7.96 23.72
N HIS A 242 -24.98 9.02 22.99
CA HIS A 242 -24.25 10.15 23.57
C HIS A 242 -25.06 10.88 24.65
N LEU A 243 -26.36 11.09 24.41
CA LEU A 243 -27.26 11.69 25.40
C LEU A 243 -27.48 10.80 26.62
N GLU A 244 -27.46 9.47 26.44
CA GLU A 244 -27.49 8.46 27.49
C GLU A 244 -26.16 8.37 28.28
N LYS A 245 -25.16 9.24 27.95
CA LYS A 245 -23.83 9.30 28.54
C LYS A 245 -22.98 8.04 28.31
N ILE A 246 -23.27 7.27 27.26
CA ILE A 246 -22.41 6.19 26.82
C ILE A 246 -21.15 6.79 26.22
N ASP A 247 -19.99 6.27 26.61
CA ASP A 247 -18.71 6.72 26.06
C ASP A 247 -18.56 6.27 24.59
N LEU A 248 -18.76 7.20 23.65
CA LEU A 248 -18.70 6.91 22.23
C LEU A 248 -17.32 6.41 21.77
N ARG A 249 -16.26 6.55 22.56
CA ARG A 249 -14.94 5.94 22.27
C ARG A 249 -14.98 4.41 22.32
N THR A 250 -16.01 3.84 22.92
CA THR A 250 -16.24 2.39 22.97
C THR A 250 -17.11 1.87 21.84
N VAL A 251 -17.63 2.77 21.00
CA VAL A 251 -18.49 2.44 19.86
C VAL A 251 -17.65 2.45 18.58
N ALA A 252 -17.71 1.37 17.84
CA ALA A 252 -17.09 1.28 16.52
C ALA A 252 -18.16 0.92 15.48
N ASP A 253 -18.10 1.58 14.32
CA ASP A 253 -18.95 1.28 13.19
C ASP A 253 -18.05 0.85 12.01
N ASN A 254 -18.42 -0.27 11.38
CA ASN A 254 -17.70 -0.81 10.23
C ASN A 254 -18.52 -0.56 8.96
N VAL A 255 -18.01 0.31 8.11
CA VAL A 255 -18.65 0.69 6.84
C VAL A 255 -17.86 0.05 5.68
N PRO A 256 -18.41 -0.99 5.02
CA PRO A 256 -17.67 -1.72 3.98
C PRO A 256 -17.23 -0.85 2.79
N ASP A 257 -18.08 0.07 2.36
CA ASP A 257 -17.83 0.99 1.24
C ASP A 257 -17.66 2.43 1.73
N LEU A 258 -16.69 2.63 2.60
CA LEU A 258 -16.49 3.92 3.24
C LEU A 258 -16.14 5.03 2.24
N GLU A 259 -15.44 4.75 1.16
CA GLU A 259 -15.00 5.77 0.19
C GLU A 259 -16.19 6.50 -0.44
N ASN A 260 -17.22 5.76 -0.85
CA ASN A 260 -18.42 6.31 -1.46
C ASN A 260 -19.41 6.89 -0.43
N ILE A 261 -19.46 6.29 0.75
CA ILE A 261 -20.44 6.66 1.79
C ILE A 261 -19.93 7.80 2.68
N ARG A 262 -18.63 7.97 2.81
CA ARG A 262 -17.97 8.91 3.72
C ARG A 262 -18.53 10.34 3.68
N PRO A 263 -18.73 10.99 2.52
CA PRO A 263 -19.24 12.37 2.50
C PRO A 263 -20.63 12.50 3.13
N TYR A 264 -21.47 11.48 2.93
CA TYR A 264 -22.83 11.44 3.48
C TYR A 264 -22.81 11.14 4.97
N LEU A 265 -21.96 10.21 5.41
CA LEU A 265 -21.78 9.84 6.81
C LEU A 265 -21.26 11.02 7.63
N GLU A 266 -20.18 11.66 7.20
CA GLU A 266 -19.59 12.83 7.86
C GLU A 266 -20.60 13.98 7.97
N ARG A 267 -21.39 14.20 6.93
CA ARG A 267 -22.45 15.22 6.93
C ARG A 267 -23.52 14.92 7.96
N GLU A 268 -24.09 13.72 7.98
CA GLU A 268 -25.17 13.37 8.92
C GLU A 268 -24.66 13.37 10.37
N LEU A 269 -23.45 12.83 10.65
CA LEU A 269 -22.85 12.89 11.99
C LEU A 269 -22.65 14.34 12.45
N SER A 270 -22.21 15.24 11.56
CA SER A 270 -22.02 16.66 11.86
C SER A 270 -23.36 17.35 12.12
N ILE A 271 -24.41 17.08 11.34
CA ILE A 271 -25.75 17.64 11.53
C ILE A 271 -26.29 17.30 12.94
N TYR A 272 -26.05 16.09 13.39
CA TYR A 272 -26.51 15.62 14.70
C TYR A 272 -25.50 15.86 15.82
N SER A 273 -24.40 16.56 15.55
CA SER A 273 -23.33 16.86 16.52
C SER A 273 -22.77 15.62 17.22
N VAL A 274 -22.60 14.54 16.47
CA VAL A 274 -21.98 13.30 16.96
C VAL A 274 -20.47 13.41 16.74
N PRO A 275 -19.64 13.33 17.80
CA PRO A 275 -18.18 13.29 17.62
C PRO A 275 -17.76 11.94 17.01
N PHE A 276 -16.90 12.00 16.00
CA PHE A 276 -16.40 10.81 15.31
C PHE A 276 -14.97 10.96 14.86
N THR A 277 -14.31 9.83 14.62
CA THR A 277 -13.03 9.75 13.92
C THR A 277 -13.10 8.68 12.85
N VAL A 278 -12.60 8.97 11.65
CA VAL A 278 -12.54 8.01 10.56
C VAL A 278 -11.15 7.37 10.53
N ARG A 279 -11.08 6.07 10.59
CA ARG A 279 -9.84 5.28 10.55
C ARG A 279 -9.63 4.63 9.17
N ALA A 280 -9.87 5.38 8.12
CA ALA A 280 -9.54 4.95 6.76
C ALA A 280 -8.35 5.76 6.25
N GLY A 281 -7.39 5.09 5.67
CA GLY A 281 -6.32 5.75 4.95
C GLY A 281 -6.87 6.50 3.73
N VAL A 282 -6.30 7.64 3.40
CA VAL A 282 -6.53 8.29 2.12
C VAL A 282 -5.40 7.86 1.18
N PRO A 283 -5.71 7.36 -0.04
CA PRO A 283 -4.68 7.02 -1.00
C PRO A 283 -3.75 8.21 -1.23
N TYR A 284 -2.45 8.00 -1.19
CA TYR A 284 -1.43 9.05 -1.38
C TYR A 284 -1.59 9.79 -2.70
N THR A 285 -2.06 9.08 -3.72
CA THR A 285 -2.22 9.58 -5.08
C THR A 285 -3.33 10.60 -5.25
N LYS A 286 -4.21 10.75 -4.24
CA LYS A 286 -5.36 11.69 -4.35
C LYS A 286 -5.14 13.02 -3.65
N ASN A 287 -4.12 13.16 -2.80
CA ASN A 287 -3.93 14.37 -1.98
C ASN A 287 -2.47 14.57 -1.58
N CYS A 288 -2.13 15.80 -1.19
CA CYS A 288 -0.91 16.14 -0.46
C CYS A 288 0.40 15.91 -1.22
N GLY A 289 0.44 16.12 -2.53
CA GLY A 289 1.67 16.05 -3.33
C GLY A 289 2.19 14.61 -3.57
N GLY A 290 1.44 13.58 -3.17
CA GLY A 290 1.77 12.18 -3.48
C GLY A 290 1.55 11.81 -4.95
N ASP A 291 0.79 12.63 -5.68
CA ASP A 291 0.51 12.51 -7.10
C ASP A 291 1.56 13.18 -8.01
N ILE A 292 2.62 13.74 -7.44
CA ILE A 292 3.66 14.45 -8.23
C ILE A 292 4.25 13.58 -9.34
N PHE A 293 4.50 12.30 -9.07
CA PHE A 293 5.06 11.41 -10.09
C PHE A 293 4.06 11.11 -11.20
N GLN A 294 2.76 11.04 -10.87
CA GLN A 294 1.71 10.93 -11.88
C GLN A 294 1.63 12.18 -12.73
N LYS A 295 1.70 13.38 -12.13
CA LYS A 295 1.71 14.66 -12.87
C LYS A 295 2.92 14.81 -13.77
N ILE A 296 4.10 14.35 -13.33
CA ILE A 296 5.31 14.27 -14.16
C ILE A 296 5.06 13.36 -15.38
N LYS A 297 4.50 12.18 -15.16
CA LYS A 297 4.14 11.24 -16.23
C LYS A 297 3.10 11.83 -17.17
N ASP A 298 2.07 12.50 -16.64
CA ASP A 298 1.02 13.14 -17.45
C ASP A 298 1.59 14.26 -18.32
N CYS A 299 2.59 15.02 -17.85
CA CYS A 299 3.29 16.02 -18.66
C CYS A 299 4.04 15.37 -19.82
N ALA A 300 4.77 14.27 -19.59
CA ALA A 300 5.48 13.56 -20.64
C ALA A 300 4.52 12.93 -21.66
N SER A 301 3.55 12.15 -21.18
CA SER A 301 2.60 11.39 -22.03
C SER A 301 1.68 12.28 -22.87
N SER A 302 1.36 13.49 -22.38
CA SER A 302 0.55 14.47 -23.12
C SER A 302 1.38 15.39 -24.02
N ASN A 303 2.67 15.13 -24.22
CA ASN A 303 3.59 16.01 -24.92
C ASN A 303 3.52 17.45 -24.39
N PHE A 304 3.49 17.61 -23.06
CA PHE A 304 3.42 18.89 -22.36
C PHE A 304 2.18 19.71 -22.72
N SER A 305 0.99 19.09 -22.69
CA SER A 305 -0.25 19.83 -22.83
C SER A 305 -0.39 20.92 -21.76
N TYR A 306 -1.12 22.00 -22.08
CA TYR A 306 -1.35 23.09 -21.15
C TYR A 306 -1.92 22.63 -19.81
N ASP A 307 -2.93 21.75 -19.85
CA ASP A 307 -3.60 21.27 -18.64
C ASP A 307 -2.69 20.44 -17.75
N SER A 308 -1.83 19.57 -18.32
CA SER A 308 -0.88 18.78 -17.54
C SER A 308 0.21 19.67 -16.93
N VAL A 309 0.80 20.59 -17.69
CA VAL A 309 1.80 21.54 -17.18
C VAL A 309 1.22 22.45 -16.11
N ARG A 310 0.02 22.96 -16.30
CA ARG A 310 -0.70 23.74 -15.30
C ARG A 310 -0.96 22.95 -14.02
N SER A 311 -1.51 21.74 -14.14
CA SER A 311 -1.79 20.87 -12.98
C SER A 311 -0.53 20.55 -12.18
N PHE A 312 0.60 20.35 -12.87
CA PHE A 312 1.87 20.07 -12.26
C PHE A 312 2.47 21.29 -11.55
N LEU A 313 2.62 22.41 -12.25
CA LEU A 313 3.32 23.60 -11.73
C LEU A 313 2.53 24.37 -10.67
N LEU A 314 1.19 24.32 -10.72
CA LEU A 314 0.34 24.98 -9.73
C LEU A 314 -0.05 24.07 -8.57
N ASP A 315 0.62 22.93 -8.40
CA ASP A 315 0.40 22.09 -7.24
C ASP A 315 0.85 22.80 -5.95
N GLY A 316 -0.13 23.21 -5.15
CA GLY A 316 0.09 23.91 -3.89
C GLY A 316 0.59 23.02 -2.74
N TYR A 317 0.65 21.70 -2.93
CA TYR A 317 1.20 20.74 -1.96
C TYR A 317 2.71 20.55 -2.10
N ILE A 318 3.28 20.98 -3.22
CA ILE A 318 4.71 20.92 -3.45
C ILE A 318 5.33 22.26 -3.03
N PRO A 319 6.35 22.29 -2.16
CA PRO A 319 7.04 23.52 -1.77
C PRO A 319 8.01 23.98 -2.87
N TRP A 320 7.48 24.60 -3.91
CA TRP A 320 8.26 25.11 -5.02
C TRP A 320 9.26 26.19 -4.56
N LYS A 321 10.46 26.21 -5.15
CA LYS A 321 11.46 27.28 -4.92
C LYS A 321 10.98 28.62 -5.44
N ASP A 322 10.41 28.64 -6.65
CA ASP A 322 9.92 29.85 -7.30
C ASP A 322 8.51 29.60 -7.84
N PHE A 323 7.52 29.75 -6.96
CA PHE A 323 6.12 29.57 -7.32
C PHE A 323 5.62 30.69 -8.25
N ASP A 324 6.17 31.93 -8.10
CA ASP A 324 5.81 33.06 -8.96
C ASP A 324 6.21 32.80 -10.42
N LEU A 325 7.36 32.15 -10.63
CA LEU A 325 7.80 31.76 -11.97
C LEU A 325 6.92 30.65 -12.56
N ASN A 326 6.46 29.72 -11.73
CA ASN A 326 5.47 28.71 -12.13
C ASN A 326 4.17 29.39 -12.63
N GLU A 327 3.63 30.32 -11.85
CA GLU A 327 2.42 31.08 -12.22
C GLU A 327 2.62 31.88 -13.51
N ARG A 328 3.76 32.55 -13.66
CA ARG A 328 4.09 33.33 -14.87
C ARG A 328 4.16 32.45 -16.10
N LEU A 329 4.81 31.27 -16.02
CA LEU A 329 4.88 30.32 -17.14
C LEU A 329 3.48 29.84 -17.52
N VAL A 330 2.65 29.45 -16.54
CA VAL A 330 1.28 29.00 -16.81
C VAL A 330 0.43 30.12 -17.41
N ARG A 331 0.57 31.35 -16.94
CA ARG A 331 -0.11 32.54 -17.50
C ARG A 331 0.31 32.79 -18.95
N ALA A 332 1.63 32.78 -19.22
CA ALA A 332 2.15 32.93 -20.56
C ALA A 332 1.64 31.84 -21.51
N GLY A 333 1.57 30.59 -21.03
CA GLY A 333 0.99 29.48 -21.80
C GLY A 333 -0.48 29.67 -22.15
N ASN A 334 -1.27 30.24 -21.26
CA ASN A 334 -2.66 30.58 -21.53
C ASN A 334 -2.78 31.73 -22.54
N GLU A 335 -2.02 32.81 -22.35
CA GLU A 335 -2.01 33.99 -23.24
C GLU A 335 -1.57 33.62 -24.65
N LYS A 336 -0.55 32.77 -24.79
CA LYS A 336 0.01 32.30 -26.06
C LYS A 336 -0.73 31.06 -26.61
N ARG A 337 -1.77 30.58 -25.96
CA ARG A 337 -2.59 29.42 -26.35
C ARG A 337 -1.80 28.12 -26.57
N CYS A 338 -0.88 27.82 -25.67
CA CYS A 338 -0.06 26.58 -25.71
C CYS A 338 -0.88 25.35 -25.35
N VAL A 339 -1.91 24.99 -26.15
CA VAL A 339 -2.89 23.94 -25.81
C VAL A 339 -2.23 22.57 -25.73
N CYS A 340 -1.60 22.13 -26.83
CA CYS A 340 -0.83 20.87 -26.88
C CYS A 340 0.21 20.92 -28.00
N SER A 341 1.33 20.23 -27.79
CA SER A 341 2.29 19.95 -28.85
C SER A 341 1.70 18.95 -29.82
N TYR A 342 2.06 19.04 -31.10
CA TYR A 342 1.49 18.22 -32.16
C TYR A 342 2.56 17.64 -33.07
N GLU A 343 2.21 16.54 -33.75
CA GLU A 343 3.07 15.91 -34.73
C GLU A 343 3.08 16.72 -36.03
N GLU A 344 4.27 17.06 -36.52
CA GLU A 344 4.50 17.71 -37.81
C GLU A 344 5.54 16.87 -38.59
N GLY A 345 5.05 15.98 -39.45
CA GLY A 345 5.91 14.98 -40.12
C GLY A 345 6.42 13.91 -39.14
N GLU A 346 7.73 13.73 -39.08
CA GLU A 346 8.39 12.77 -38.17
C GLU A 346 8.79 13.40 -36.80
N SER A 347 8.45 14.66 -36.54
CA SER A 347 8.87 15.38 -35.35
C SER A 347 7.67 15.94 -34.57
N ILE A 348 7.82 16.02 -33.24
CA ILE A 348 6.85 16.69 -32.37
C ILE A 348 7.22 18.17 -32.32
N LYS A 349 6.31 19.03 -32.78
CA LYS A 349 6.45 20.47 -32.64
C LYS A 349 5.99 20.90 -31.25
N ASP A 350 6.97 21.36 -30.47
CA ASP A 350 6.72 21.85 -29.11
C ASP A 350 6.08 23.24 -29.17
N ILE A 351 4.82 23.30 -28.79
CA ILE A 351 4.02 24.54 -28.85
C ILE A 351 4.55 25.61 -27.88
N TRP A 352 5.07 25.20 -26.71
CA TRP A 352 5.63 26.14 -25.74
C TRP A 352 6.88 26.83 -26.28
N LEU A 353 7.81 26.05 -26.85
CA LEU A 353 9.04 26.58 -27.41
C LEU A 353 8.80 27.46 -28.64
N SER A 354 7.76 27.15 -29.42
CA SER A 354 7.42 27.96 -30.59
C SER A 354 6.65 29.24 -30.24
N SER A 355 6.02 29.29 -29.07
CA SER A 355 5.14 30.40 -28.66
C SER A 355 5.78 31.34 -27.65
N LEU A 356 6.67 30.85 -26.79
CA LEU A 356 7.37 31.67 -25.80
C LEU A 356 8.52 32.46 -26.46
N ASP A 357 8.70 33.70 -26.02
CA ASP A 357 9.68 34.61 -26.58
C ASP A 357 11.11 34.14 -26.26
N ASP A 358 12.01 34.21 -27.26
CA ASP A 358 13.40 33.81 -27.11
C ASP A 358 14.10 34.62 -26.00
N GLY A 359 14.79 33.92 -25.10
CA GLY A 359 15.52 34.53 -23.98
C GLY A 359 14.61 34.99 -22.83
N SER A 360 13.31 34.71 -22.88
CA SER A 360 12.42 34.97 -21.72
C SER A 360 12.69 34.00 -20.57
N ALA A 361 12.51 34.48 -19.33
CA ALA A 361 12.68 33.64 -18.14
C ALA A 361 11.71 32.44 -18.14
N GLU A 362 10.51 32.63 -18.67
CA GLU A 362 9.49 31.59 -18.81
C GLU A 362 9.94 30.49 -19.76
N ARG A 363 10.56 30.84 -20.90
CA ARG A 363 11.07 29.85 -21.84
C ARG A 363 12.25 29.08 -21.30
N GLU A 364 13.20 29.74 -20.65
CA GLU A 364 14.33 29.08 -20.01
C GLU A 364 13.86 28.14 -18.87
N PHE A 365 12.86 28.57 -18.12
CA PHE A 365 12.29 27.76 -17.06
C PHE A 365 11.54 26.55 -17.61
N TYR A 366 10.74 26.72 -18.67
CA TYR A 366 10.09 25.63 -19.36
C TYR A 366 11.07 24.59 -19.84
N LEU A 367 12.18 25.00 -20.45
CA LEU A 367 13.25 24.06 -20.89
C LEU A 367 13.81 23.24 -19.73
N LYS A 368 14.04 23.88 -18.57
CA LYS A 368 14.53 23.19 -17.36
C LYS A 368 13.52 22.19 -16.83
N ILE A 369 12.23 22.54 -16.82
CA ILE A 369 11.14 21.66 -16.41
C ILE A 369 11.01 20.48 -17.38
N LYS A 370 11.00 20.77 -18.69
CA LYS A 370 10.91 19.75 -19.73
C LYS A 370 12.06 18.74 -19.64
N ASP A 371 13.29 19.22 -19.50
CA ASP A 371 14.47 18.37 -19.31
C ASP A 371 14.32 17.47 -18.07
N ALA A 372 13.90 18.05 -16.95
CA ALA A 372 13.70 17.29 -15.73
C ALA A 372 12.60 16.22 -15.87
N VAL A 373 11.47 16.53 -16.49
CA VAL A 373 10.38 15.57 -16.75
C VAL A 373 10.85 14.44 -17.67
N LEU A 374 11.57 14.76 -18.74
CA LEU A 374 12.10 13.76 -19.67
C LEU A 374 13.18 12.87 -19.03
N GLN A 375 13.88 13.31 -17.99
CA GLN A 375 14.78 12.45 -17.23
C GLN A 375 14.05 11.32 -16.51
N PHE A 376 12.82 11.55 -16.03
CA PHE A 376 12.00 10.48 -15.47
C PHE A 376 11.53 9.50 -16.54
N GLU A 377 11.02 10.01 -17.67
CA GLU A 377 10.53 9.18 -18.78
C GLU A 377 11.60 8.29 -19.37
N ASN A 378 12.83 8.82 -19.50
CA ASN A 378 13.97 8.09 -20.06
C ASN A 378 14.74 7.26 -19.03
N ALA A 379 14.25 7.18 -17.77
CA ALA A 379 14.90 6.39 -16.74
C ALA A 379 14.72 4.89 -17.01
N SER A 380 15.78 4.22 -17.43
CA SER A 380 15.79 2.78 -17.75
C SER A 380 16.16 1.90 -16.55
N SER A 381 16.34 2.49 -15.35
CA SER A 381 16.67 1.78 -14.12
C SER A 381 16.16 2.55 -12.90
N PHE A 382 15.98 1.86 -11.78
CA PHE A 382 15.58 2.52 -10.52
C PHE A 382 16.64 3.50 -10.02
N GLN A 383 17.92 3.21 -10.25
CA GLN A 383 19.01 4.13 -9.95
C GLN A 383 18.90 5.43 -10.75
N LYS A 384 18.59 5.35 -12.06
CA LYS A 384 18.38 6.54 -12.90
C LYS A 384 17.11 7.30 -12.48
N LEU A 385 16.06 6.59 -12.11
CA LEU A 385 14.82 7.20 -11.59
C LEU A 385 15.09 7.98 -10.30
N LYS A 386 15.86 7.40 -9.37
CA LYS A 386 16.29 8.09 -8.16
C LYS A 386 17.12 9.33 -8.48
N PHE A 387 18.07 9.23 -9.39
CA PHE A 387 18.89 10.36 -9.83
C PHE A 387 18.01 11.48 -10.44
N ALA A 388 17.02 11.14 -11.26
CA ALA A 388 16.08 12.10 -11.84
C ALA A 388 15.29 12.83 -10.72
N TRP A 389 14.84 12.09 -9.68
CA TRP A 389 14.17 12.67 -8.53
C TRP A 389 15.09 13.63 -7.74
N ASP A 390 16.30 13.19 -7.40
CA ASP A 390 17.24 13.99 -6.62
C ASP A 390 17.61 15.28 -7.37
N ASN A 391 17.79 15.19 -8.72
CA ASN A 391 18.02 16.34 -9.58
C ASN A 391 16.81 17.29 -9.63
N PHE A 392 15.61 16.75 -9.80
CA PHE A 392 14.36 17.51 -9.78
C PHE A 392 14.19 18.24 -8.44
N LYS A 393 14.31 17.50 -7.33
CA LYS A 393 14.19 18.04 -5.99
C LYS A 393 15.18 19.18 -5.74
N SER A 394 16.45 18.96 -6.11
CA SER A 394 17.50 19.96 -5.94
C SER A 394 17.27 21.24 -6.75
N LYS A 395 16.64 21.16 -7.93
CA LYS A 395 16.39 22.31 -8.80
C LYS A 395 15.13 23.09 -8.43
N PHE A 396 14.03 22.40 -8.11
CA PHE A 396 12.69 23.00 -8.07
C PHE A 396 12.02 23.00 -6.71
N VAL A 397 12.46 22.17 -5.75
CA VAL A 397 11.81 22.03 -4.45
C VAL A 397 12.61 22.74 -3.36
N ASP A 398 11.95 23.55 -2.55
CA ASP A 398 12.53 24.20 -1.37
C ASP A 398 12.39 23.28 -0.15
N GLU A 399 13.43 22.51 0.14
CA GLU A 399 13.43 21.54 1.25
C GLU A 399 13.19 22.18 2.62
N LYS A 400 13.52 23.46 2.80
CA LYS A 400 13.34 24.16 4.09
C LYS A 400 11.86 24.35 4.42
N LYS A 401 11.02 24.51 3.38
CA LYS A 401 9.57 24.66 3.55
C LYS A 401 8.88 23.38 4.02
N PHE A 402 9.47 22.20 3.92
CA PHE A 402 8.90 20.99 4.48
C PHE A 402 8.71 21.04 6.01
N ASN A 403 9.41 21.92 6.71
CA ASN A 403 9.18 22.17 8.13
C ASN A 403 7.86 22.92 8.42
N GLU A 404 7.25 23.55 7.43
CA GLU A 404 5.95 24.22 7.57
C GLU A 404 4.82 23.18 7.68
N GLU A 405 3.83 23.46 8.54
CA GLU A 405 2.73 22.53 8.85
C GLU A 405 2.00 22.03 7.59
N ARG A 406 1.78 22.93 6.63
CA ARG A 406 1.08 22.62 5.37
C ARG A 406 1.78 21.57 4.51
N TYR A 407 3.11 21.42 4.63
CA TYR A 407 3.90 20.50 3.80
C TYR A 407 4.34 19.23 4.54
N LYS A 408 4.13 19.12 5.85
CA LYS A 408 4.55 17.95 6.65
C LYS A 408 3.98 16.63 6.15
N THR A 409 2.74 16.64 5.67
CA THR A 409 2.11 15.43 5.13
C THR A 409 2.76 15.03 3.81
N THR A 410 3.03 16.01 2.93
CA THR A 410 3.76 15.79 1.66
C THR A 410 5.15 15.22 1.93
N ASP A 411 5.90 15.77 2.88
CA ASP A 411 7.23 15.29 3.25
C ASP A 411 7.20 13.83 3.69
N LYS A 412 6.25 13.45 4.56
CA LYS A 412 6.09 12.06 5.00
C LYS A 412 5.75 11.11 3.85
N ILE A 413 4.89 11.53 2.93
CA ILE A 413 4.48 10.72 1.77
C ILE A 413 5.67 10.54 0.83
N LEU A 414 6.33 11.63 0.45
CA LEU A 414 7.51 11.58 -0.42
C LEU A 414 8.64 10.78 0.23
N GLY A 415 8.87 10.96 1.54
CA GLY A 415 9.84 10.18 2.29
C GLY A 415 9.59 8.67 2.20
N ARG A 416 8.33 8.23 2.28
CA ARG A 416 7.94 6.84 2.10
C ARG A 416 8.21 6.32 0.68
N ILE A 417 7.78 7.07 -0.34
CA ILE A 417 7.99 6.72 -1.75
C ILE A 417 9.49 6.60 -2.04
N ILE A 418 10.30 7.52 -1.51
CA ILE A 418 11.75 7.49 -1.72
C ILE A 418 12.42 6.35 -0.95
N THR A 419 11.90 5.98 0.21
CA THR A 419 12.38 4.79 0.94
C THR A 419 12.14 3.53 0.10
N ASP A 420 10.96 3.38 -0.48
CA ASP A 420 10.64 2.25 -1.36
C ASP A 420 11.53 2.25 -2.61
N LEU A 421 11.76 3.44 -3.20
CA LEU A 421 12.68 3.58 -4.34
C LEU A 421 14.13 3.23 -3.97
N ASN A 422 14.61 3.62 -2.78
CA ASN A 422 15.94 3.23 -2.29
C ASN A 422 16.07 1.72 -2.11
N ASN A 423 15.02 1.07 -1.61
CA ASN A 423 14.97 -0.39 -1.50
C ASN A 423 15.05 -1.05 -2.88
N LEU A 424 14.32 -0.51 -3.87
CA LEU A 424 14.40 -0.99 -5.25
C LEU A 424 15.77 -0.79 -5.88
N VAL A 425 16.43 0.36 -5.65
CA VAL A 425 17.80 0.62 -6.11
C VAL A 425 18.80 -0.38 -5.54
N SER A 426 18.69 -0.68 -4.24
CA SER A 426 19.53 -1.70 -3.60
C SER A 426 19.35 -3.08 -4.23
N ILE A 427 18.08 -3.48 -4.44
CA ILE A 427 17.74 -4.77 -5.04
C ILE A 427 18.18 -4.83 -6.51
N GLU A 428 18.03 -3.74 -7.28
CA GLU A 428 18.47 -3.67 -8.68
C GLU A 428 19.97 -3.91 -8.80
N HIS A 429 20.77 -3.29 -7.94
CA HIS A 429 22.21 -3.45 -7.95
C HIS A 429 22.62 -4.90 -7.62
N ASP A 430 21.99 -5.51 -6.65
CA ASP A 430 22.41 -6.80 -6.10
C ASP A 430 21.77 -8.00 -6.84
N TYR A 431 20.56 -7.86 -7.39
CA TYR A 431 19.74 -8.99 -7.82
C TYR A 431 19.03 -8.84 -9.17
N LEU A 432 18.63 -7.62 -9.60
CA LEU A 432 17.85 -7.42 -10.83
C LEU A 432 18.70 -7.05 -12.05
N SER A 433 19.97 -6.79 -11.90
CA SER A 433 20.89 -6.43 -12.99
C SER A 433 21.38 -7.63 -13.82
N LYS A 434 20.90 -8.81 -13.51
CA LYS A 434 21.16 -10.06 -14.22
C LYS A 434 19.93 -10.50 -15.00
#